data_4459c1b8eec8f18da63760e2f43b1449
#
_entry.id   4459c1b8eec8f18da63760e2f43b1449
#
_cell.length_a   1.000
_cell.length_b   1.000
_cell.length_c   1.000
_cell.angle_alpha   90.00
_cell.angle_beta   90.00
_cell.angle_gamma   90.00
#
_symmetry.space_group_name_H-M   'P 1'
#
loop_
_entity.id
_entity.type
_entity.pdbx_description
1 polymer ?
#
loop_
_entity_poly.entity_id
_entity_poly.type
_entity_poly.pdbx_seq_one_letter_code
_entity_poly.pdbx_strand_id
1 'polypeptide(L)'
;SYISFKSLSERQDVDIIQIIKGFPEAQYDYNALIANGKWRVTQADIESRSQYQWDWRLLSSAEIFKPTTEFLVRYSDKDWDWEALSKRDSAKLWSSSTLLLLMAQDERISSQVDWMTLTGRHYFPVSSPIIALIPDDKVNWKKMSSSEHVMNLLPDFADDLDWQEVSKNEHFPAADIETLEEYADDLNWNIVCKRNDFVFTNDILEKFTDRIDWTMASNSDTINFSVSLVDRYIDYWDWPSLIRNKAFFNKVEIRNKGYLKQENIISFVEAFPDKPRAYHFTHMSNAVKIIKSHTLQSRNKADGVFENSAGTNVDNTAKAHSFARFYFISKSPTLFYNECLGKDRNDGKYYSSALNLGLPKCPMPVFFVIDVEELLAKVPDKCYYSNGNMQKRSTRAYKVVDDPHHISTDEIYNKYNKDARQQEFLVKDEVDLSSL
;
A
#
# COMPACT_ATOMS: atom_id res chain seq x y z
N SER A 1 20.93 57.61 48.96
CA SER A 1 20.33 56.37 48.44
C SER A 1 21.44 55.59 47.76
N TYR A 2 21.80 54.46 48.34
CA TYR A 2 22.74 53.51 47.68
C TYR A 2 22.00 52.77 46.59
N ILE A 3 22.50 52.80 45.37
CA ILE A 3 21.97 52.00 44.29
C ILE A 3 22.40 50.57 44.50
N SER A 4 21.45 49.64 44.64
CA SER A 4 21.73 48.23 44.64
C SER A 4 21.76 47.69 43.22
N PHE A 5 22.94 47.40 42.68
CA PHE A 5 23.09 46.82 41.35
C PHE A 5 22.40 45.43 41.25
N LYS A 6 22.34 44.70 42.36
CA LYS A 6 21.57 43.43 42.44
C LYS A 6 20.08 43.69 42.20
N SER A 7 19.47 44.68 42.85
CA SER A 7 18.07 45.05 42.64
C SER A 7 17.82 45.63 41.24
N LEU A 8 18.82 46.28 40.60
CA LEU A 8 18.72 46.73 39.22
C LEU A 8 18.65 45.57 38.24
N SER A 9 19.28 44.43 38.54
CA SER A 9 19.25 43.23 37.68
C SER A 9 17.84 42.64 37.57
N GLU A 10 16.96 42.84 38.54
CA GLU A 10 15.58 42.37 38.57
C GLU A 10 14.62 43.27 37.77
N ARG A 11 15.01 44.52 37.48
CA ARG A 11 14.14 45.54 36.86
C ARG A 11 14.08 45.35 35.33
N GLN A 12 12.87 45.48 34.79
CA GLN A 12 12.64 45.39 33.34
C GLN A 12 12.67 46.75 32.64
N ASP A 13 12.55 47.84 33.36
CA ASP A 13 12.42 49.22 32.87
C ASP A 13 13.75 49.96 32.68
N VAL A 14 14.89 49.32 32.94
CA VAL A 14 16.23 49.87 32.81
C VAL A 14 17.04 49.20 31.70
N ASP A 15 17.87 49.97 31.00
CA ASP A 15 18.88 49.45 30.09
C ASP A 15 20.10 48.95 30.89
N ILE A 16 19.93 47.75 31.42
CA ILE A 16 20.94 47.15 32.28
C ILE A 16 22.26 46.87 31.56
N ILE A 17 22.26 46.69 30.25
CA ILE A 17 23.48 46.44 29.47
C ILE A 17 24.38 47.69 29.48
N GLN A 18 23.82 48.89 29.36
CA GLN A 18 24.58 50.12 29.45
C GLN A 18 25.12 50.36 30.87
N ILE A 19 24.35 49.96 31.89
CA ILE A 19 24.79 50.06 33.29
C ILE A 19 25.96 49.10 33.55
N ILE A 20 25.91 47.84 33.09
CA ILE A 20 27.00 46.88 33.21
C ILE A 20 28.27 47.38 32.50
N LYS A 21 28.15 48.00 31.33
CA LYS A 21 29.32 48.60 30.64
C LYS A 21 29.94 49.74 31.43
N GLY A 22 29.13 50.53 32.11
CA GLY A 22 29.59 51.65 32.92
C GLY A 22 30.20 51.24 34.28
N PHE A 23 29.72 50.14 34.80
CA PHE A 23 30.12 49.66 36.15
C PHE A 23 30.38 48.11 36.14
N PRO A 24 31.40 47.65 35.38
CA PRO A 24 31.63 46.22 35.17
C PRO A 24 32.00 45.45 36.46
N GLU A 25 32.57 46.13 37.44
CA GLU A 25 32.98 45.52 38.72
C GLU A 25 31.88 45.50 39.78
N ALA A 26 30.66 45.99 39.44
CA ALA A 26 29.56 46.02 40.37
C ALA A 26 28.97 44.59 40.54
N GLN A 27 28.36 44.35 41.71
CA GLN A 27 27.73 43.05 42.00
C GLN A 27 26.32 42.99 41.41
N TYR A 28 26.17 42.32 40.30
CA TYR A 28 24.88 42.05 39.64
C TYR A 28 24.34 40.68 40.02
N ASP A 29 23.02 40.54 39.92
CA ASP A 29 22.39 39.24 39.89
C ASP A 29 22.30 38.75 38.42
N TYR A 30 23.30 38.01 38.00
CA TYR A 30 23.39 37.49 36.64
C TYR A 30 22.29 36.46 36.33
N ASN A 31 21.83 35.68 37.31
CA ASN A 31 20.73 34.74 37.16
C ASN A 31 19.42 35.50 36.87
N ALA A 32 19.14 36.59 37.56
CA ALA A 32 17.99 37.43 37.27
C ALA A 32 18.07 38.07 35.90
N LEU A 33 19.25 38.51 35.42
CA LEU A 33 19.45 39.05 34.10
C LEU A 33 19.20 38.01 32.99
N ILE A 34 19.57 36.76 33.21
CA ILE A 34 19.30 35.66 32.27
C ILE A 34 17.81 35.35 32.29
N ALA A 35 17.19 35.21 33.47
CA ALA A 35 15.77 34.94 33.58
C ALA A 35 14.89 35.98 32.89
N ASN A 36 15.30 37.23 32.95
CA ASN A 36 14.60 38.36 32.32
C ASN A 36 14.92 38.52 30.81
N GLY A 37 15.79 37.67 30.24
CA GLY A 37 16.22 37.76 28.84
C GLY A 37 17.03 39.03 28.50
N LYS A 38 17.53 39.73 29.53
CA LYS A 38 18.24 41.03 29.37
C LYS A 38 19.72 40.87 29.05
N TRP A 39 20.30 39.71 29.39
CA TRP A 39 21.72 39.48 29.16
C TRP A 39 21.98 38.16 28.41
N ARG A 40 22.66 38.30 27.29
CA ARG A 40 23.11 37.15 26.49
C ARG A 40 24.39 36.59 27.09
N VAL A 41 24.25 35.70 28.08
CA VAL A 41 25.39 35.05 28.72
C VAL A 41 26.18 34.21 27.74
N THR A 42 27.51 34.27 27.85
CA THR A 42 28.45 33.46 27.07
C THR A 42 29.20 32.50 27.99
N GLN A 43 29.86 31.50 27.41
CA GLN A 43 30.74 30.61 28.18
C GLN A 43 31.88 31.39 28.83
N ALA A 44 32.48 32.35 28.12
CA ALA A 44 33.52 33.22 28.69
C ALA A 44 33.01 34.03 29.90
N ASP A 45 31.76 34.44 29.91
CA ASP A 45 31.17 35.11 31.09
C ASP A 45 31.12 34.21 32.29
N ILE A 46 30.77 32.95 32.10
CA ILE A 46 30.71 31.93 33.16
C ILE A 46 32.11 31.62 33.68
N GLU A 47 33.07 31.39 32.80
CA GLU A 47 34.45 31.08 33.13
C GLU A 47 35.16 32.23 33.84
N SER A 48 34.93 33.48 33.38
CA SER A 48 35.54 34.65 34.01
C SER A 48 34.97 35.00 35.40
N ARG A 49 33.77 34.50 35.69
CA ARG A 49 33.09 34.72 36.98
C ARG A 49 32.90 33.40 37.73
N SER A 50 33.96 32.60 37.82
CA SER A 50 33.97 31.24 38.42
C SER A 50 33.49 31.23 39.88
N GLN A 51 33.60 32.34 40.62
CA GLN A 51 33.14 32.46 41.99
C GLN A 51 31.65 32.80 42.12
N TYR A 52 30.97 33.13 41.01
CA TYR A 52 29.53 33.40 41.01
C TYR A 52 28.76 32.08 41.03
N GLN A 53 27.69 32.07 41.87
CA GLN A 53 26.80 30.91 41.94
C GLN A 53 25.80 30.92 40.79
N TRP A 54 26.21 30.34 39.67
CA TRP A 54 25.37 30.21 38.49
C TRP A 54 24.22 29.25 38.76
N ASP A 55 23.01 29.61 38.31
CA ASP A 55 21.87 28.70 38.25
C ASP A 55 21.97 27.88 36.93
N TRP A 56 22.51 26.66 37.06
CA TRP A 56 22.73 25.77 35.90
C TRP A 56 21.43 25.27 35.32
N ARG A 57 20.34 25.11 36.11
CA ARG A 57 19.01 24.74 35.63
C ARG A 57 18.42 25.87 34.79
N LEU A 58 18.56 27.12 35.24
CA LEU A 58 18.16 28.27 34.47
C LEU A 58 18.93 28.35 33.12
N LEU A 59 20.26 28.14 33.15
CA LEU A 59 21.09 28.09 31.96
C LEU A 59 20.63 26.99 30.98
N SER A 60 20.20 25.86 31.52
CA SER A 60 19.68 24.74 30.71
C SER A 60 18.42 25.10 29.94
N SER A 61 17.52 25.90 30.49
CA SER A 61 16.28 26.35 29.85
C SER A 61 16.43 27.63 29.04
N ALA A 62 17.47 28.44 29.29
CA ALA A 62 17.68 29.72 28.65
C ALA A 62 18.14 29.53 27.19
N GLU A 63 17.26 29.76 26.21
CA GLU A 63 17.58 29.66 24.76
C GLU A 63 18.73 30.56 24.32
N ILE A 64 18.93 31.65 25.05
CA ILE A 64 19.97 32.65 24.76
C ILE A 64 21.37 32.10 25.04
N PHE A 65 21.52 31.14 25.97
CA PHE A 65 22.79 30.48 26.27
C PHE A 65 23.03 29.33 25.28
N LYS A 66 24.17 29.35 24.63
CA LYS A 66 24.56 28.36 23.61
C LYS A 66 25.83 27.64 24.05
N PRO A 67 25.74 26.61 24.88
CA PRO A 67 26.93 25.84 25.29
C PRO A 67 27.55 25.09 24.14
N THR A 68 28.87 24.90 24.18
CA THR A 68 29.55 23.94 23.29
C THR A 68 29.59 22.55 23.94
N THR A 69 29.89 21.56 23.14
CA THR A 69 30.11 20.17 23.63
C THR A 69 31.17 20.12 24.70
N GLU A 70 32.32 20.74 24.48
CA GLU A 70 33.45 20.77 25.38
C GLU A 70 33.09 21.47 26.71
N PHE A 71 32.24 22.49 26.65
CA PHE A 71 31.75 23.17 27.82
C PHE A 71 30.84 22.27 28.68
N LEU A 72 29.87 21.58 28.05
CA LEU A 72 29.01 20.63 28.73
C LEU A 72 29.78 19.46 29.33
N VAL A 73 30.77 18.92 28.62
CA VAL A 73 31.63 17.86 29.14
C VAL A 73 32.43 18.36 30.36
N ARG A 74 33.04 19.56 30.25
CA ARG A 74 33.87 20.14 31.33
C ARG A 74 33.07 20.42 32.63
N TYR A 75 31.80 20.83 32.46
CA TYR A 75 30.92 21.19 33.60
C TYR A 75 29.79 20.17 33.81
N SER A 76 30.00 18.91 33.40
CA SER A 76 29.01 17.84 33.55
C SER A 76 28.62 17.51 35.01
N ASP A 77 29.51 17.88 35.96
CA ASP A 77 29.30 17.76 37.41
C ASP A 77 28.29 18.77 37.97
N LYS A 78 27.95 19.81 37.21
CA LYS A 78 27.03 20.86 37.67
C LYS A 78 25.57 20.41 37.56
N ASP A 79 24.70 21.12 38.33
CA ASP A 79 23.27 20.81 38.42
C ASP A 79 22.50 21.29 37.17
N TRP A 80 22.86 20.72 36.00
CA TRP A 80 22.14 20.95 34.74
C TRP A 80 20.75 20.32 34.76
N ASP A 81 19.79 20.93 34.11
CA ASP A 81 18.55 20.28 33.67
C ASP A 81 18.81 19.61 32.34
N TRP A 82 19.20 18.34 32.37
CA TRP A 82 19.54 17.55 31.21
C TRP A 82 18.30 17.23 30.37
N GLU A 83 17.10 17.19 30.96
CA GLU A 83 15.86 17.07 30.21
C GLU A 83 15.62 18.30 29.31
N ALA A 84 15.73 19.50 29.90
CA ALA A 84 15.59 20.73 29.15
C ALA A 84 16.67 20.89 28.06
N LEU A 85 17.91 20.50 28.33
CA LEU A 85 19.00 20.53 27.35
C LEU A 85 18.75 19.58 26.20
N SER A 86 18.34 18.34 26.47
CA SER A 86 18.12 17.31 25.45
C SER A 86 16.97 17.65 24.51
N LYS A 87 15.99 18.41 24.96
CA LYS A 87 14.89 18.92 24.14
C LYS A 87 15.30 20.03 23.15
N ARG A 88 16.46 20.69 23.38
CA ARG A 88 16.94 21.72 22.45
C ARG A 88 17.32 21.14 21.10
N ASP A 89 16.89 21.78 20.03
CA ASP A 89 17.29 21.39 18.69
C ASP A 89 18.69 21.94 18.36
N SER A 90 19.71 21.12 18.49
CA SER A 90 21.10 21.50 18.26
C SER A 90 21.91 20.33 17.70
N ALA A 91 21.95 20.23 16.37
CA ALA A 91 22.78 19.20 15.69
C ALA A 91 24.24 19.25 16.17
N LYS A 92 24.78 20.45 16.41
CA LYS A 92 26.18 20.62 16.84
C LYS A 92 26.48 19.99 18.21
N LEU A 93 25.49 19.95 19.11
CA LEU A 93 25.65 19.28 20.41
C LEU A 93 25.42 17.78 20.30
N TRP A 94 24.31 17.38 19.67
CA TRP A 94 23.79 16.01 19.75
C TRP A 94 24.33 15.09 18.65
N SER A 95 25.23 15.57 17.80
CA SER A 95 26.05 14.73 16.92
C SER A 95 27.39 14.31 17.57
N SER A 96 27.68 14.77 18.79
CA SER A 96 28.95 14.47 19.47
C SER A 96 28.89 13.16 20.24
N SER A 97 29.54 12.13 19.70
CA SER A 97 29.66 10.83 20.39
C SER A 97 30.29 10.93 21.78
N THR A 98 31.25 11.85 21.97
CA THR A 98 31.88 12.06 23.30
C THR A 98 30.89 12.54 24.36
N LEU A 99 30.05 13.51 24.00
CA LEU A 99 29.03 14.02 24.93
C LEU A 99 27.95 12.97 25.20
N LEU A 100 27.49 12.28 24.15
CA LEU A 100 26.46 11.26 24.27
C LEU A 100 26.92 10.06 25.09
N LEU A 101 28.16 9.60 24.92
CA LEU A 101 28.76 8.54 25.73
C LEU A 101 28.84 8.94 27.19
N LEU A 102 29.31 10.16 27.47
CA LEU A 102 29.36 10.67 28.85
C LEU A 102 27.95 10.69 29.47
N MET A 103 26.95 11.18 28.75
CA MET A 103 25.57 11.26 29.23
C MET A 103 24.97 9.87 29.46
N ALA A 104 25.25 8.90 28.59
CA ALA A 104 24.74 7.53 28.68
C ALA A 104 25.41 6.74 29.81
N GLN A 105 26.71 6.97 30.06
CA GLN A 105 27.47 6.28 31.10
C GLN A 105 27.23 6.81 32.52
N ASP A 106 26.87 8.09 32.67
CA ASP A 106 26.57 8.70 33.99
C ASP A 106 25.07 8.51 34.29
N GLU A 107 24.73 7.56 35.15
CA GLU A 107 23.35 7.24 35.53
C GLU A 107 22.56 8.46 36.05
N ARG A 108 23.21 9.39 36.74
CA ARG A 108 22.61 10.64 37.22
C ARG A 108 22.17 11.52 36.04
N ILE A 109 22.94 11.56 34.99
CA ILE A 109 22.64 12.32 33.75
C ILE A 109 21.64 11.55 32.92
N SER A 110 21.93 10.29 32.63
CA SER A 110 21.15 9.41 31.76
C SER A 110 19.67 9.31 32.18
N SER A 111 19.44 9.27 33.52
CA SER A 111 18.06 9.23 34.05
C SER A 111 17.22 10.47 33.72
N GLN A 112 17.85 11.64 33.56
CA GLN A 112 17.20 12.91 33.27
C GLN A 112 17.02 13.19 31.75
N VAL A 113 17.86 12.61 30.91
CA VAL A 113 17.88 12.89 29.46
C VAL A 113 16.61 12.37 28.78
N ASP A 114 16.02 13.21 27.93
CA ASP A 114 14.96 12.79 27.02
C ASP A 114 15.57 12.06 25.81
N TRP A 115 15.97 10.80 26.03
CA TRP A 115 16.56 9.95 25.01
C TRP A 115 15.61 9.68 23.85
N MET A 116 14.30 9.59 24.10
CA MET A 116 13.29 9.37 23.05
C MET A 116 13.34 10.50 22.01
N THR A 117 13.45 11.74 22.47
CA THR A 117 13.59 12.90 21.58
C THR A 117 14.94 12.92 20.88
N LEU A 118 16.04 12.65 21.59
CA LEU A 118 17.39 12.68 21.01
C LEU A 118 17.58 11.61 19.95
N THR A 119 17.24 10.36 20.25
CA THR A 119 17.39 9.23 19.31
C THR A 119 16.45 9.33 18.11
N GLY A 120 15.39 10.13 18.22
CA GLY A 120 14.49 10.44 17.12
C GLY A 120 15.02 11.47 16.11
N ARG A 121 16.18 12.11 16.37
CA ARG A 121 16.71 13.18 15.51
C ARG A 121 17.60 12.62 14.39
N HIS A 122 17.46 13.17 13.19
CA HIS A 122 18.20 12.73 12.01
C HIS A 122 19.72 12.87 12.10
N TYR A 123 20.22 13.76 12.98
CA TYR A 123 21.65 13.97 13.20
C TYR A 123 22.20 13.22 14.43
N PHE A 124 21.38 12.40 15.10
CA PHE A 124 21.86 11.55 16.17
C PHE A 124 22.82 10.50 15.59
N PRO A 125 24.06 10.37 16.15
CA PRO A 125 25.01 9.39 15.63
C PRO A 125 24.56 7.98 15.99
N VAL A 126 24.03 7.26 15.03
CA VAL A 126 23.60 5.88 15.19
C VAL A 126 24.85 4.98 15.36
N SER A 127 25.07 4.55 16.60
CA SER A 127 26.25 3.76 17.00
C SER A 127 25.86 2.77 18.08
N SER A 128 26.06 1.47 17.83
CA SER A 128 25.74 0.41 18.79
C SER A 128 26.30 0.65 20.20
N PRO A 129 27.57 1.09 20.39
CA PRO A 129 28.09 1.37 21.73
C PRO A 129 27.37 2.47 22.50
N ILE A 130 26.76 3.44 21.81
CA ILE A 130 25.99 4.50 22.47
C ILE A 130 24.58 3.97 22.78
N ILE A 131 23.94 3.32 21.80
CA ILE A 131 22.59 2.79 21.94
C ILE A 131 22.51 1.75 23.06
N ALA A 132 23.48 0.85 23.14
CA ALA A 132 23.55 -0.19 24.20
C ALA A 132 23.60 0.34 25.64
N LEU A 133 23.93 1.62 25.83
CA LEU A 133 23.95 2.27 27.14
C LEU A 133 22.63 2.98 27.50
N ILE A 134 21.73 3.12 26.51
CA ILE A 134 20.42 3.78 26.70
C ILE A 134 19.41 2.69 27.03
N PRO A 135 18.52 2.89 28.03
CA PRO A 135 17.44 1.95 28.30
C PRO A 135 16.54 1.77 27.07
N ASP A 136 16.19 0.52 26.72
CA ASP A 136 15.48 0.15 25.51
C ASP A 136 14.14 0.88 25.36
N ASP A 137 13.41 1.05 26.47
CA ASP A 137 12.13 1.76 26.52
C ASP A 137 12.26 3.27 26.26
N LYS A 138 13.49 3.80 26.25
CA LYS A 138 13.80 5.21 25.98
C LYS A 138 14.39 5.45 24.59
N VAL A 139 14.65 4.41 23.80
CA VAL A 139 15.13 4.53 22.41
C VAL A 139 13.95 4.70 21.45
N ASN A 140 14.06 5.63 20.50
CA ASN A 140 13.06 5.78 19.45
C ASN A 140 13.32 4.77 18.32
N TRP A 141 13.02 3.50 18.58
CA TRP A 141 13.29 2.40 17.66
C TRP A 141 12.65 2.61 16.28
N LYS A 142 11.46 3.18 16.22
CA LYS A 142 10.81 3.51 14.97
C LYS A 142 11.64 4.45 14.09
N LYS A 143 12.24 5.49 14.68
CA LYS A 143 13.11 6.43 13.97
C LYS A 143 14.47 5.83 13.66
N MET A 144 15.01 5.01 14.55
CA MET A 144 16.24 4.26 14.30
C MET A 144 16.08 3.32 13.10
N SER A 145 14.96 2.60 13.03
CA SER A 145 14.64 1.68 11.91
C SER A 145 14.50 2.38 10.57
N SER A 146 14.11 3.64 10.56
CA SER A 146 14.00 4.45 9.32
C SER A 146 15.26 5.26 9.00
N SER A 147 16.34 5.13 9.80
CA SER A 147 17.58 5.88 9.60
C SER A 147 18.43 5.33 8.44
N GLU A 148 19.30 6.18 7.88
CA GLU A 148 20.29 5.77 6.87
C GLU A 148 21.35 4.80 7.42
N HIS A 149 21.44 4.67 8.75
CA HIS A 149 22.41 3.83 9.44
C HIS A 149 21.80 2.54 10.03
N VAL A 150 20.60 2.17 9.60
CA VAL A 150 19.88 0.99 10.13
C VAL A 150 20.72 -0.28 10.08
N MET A 151 21.54 -0.46 9.04
CA MET A 151 22.41 -1.62 8.88
C MET A 151 23.44 -1.77 10.00
N ASN A 152 23.84 -0.66 10.65
CA ASN A 152 24.78 -0.69 11.77
C ASN A 152 24.12 -1.21 13.07
N LEU A 153 22.79 -1.24 13.13
CA LEU A 153 22.04 -1.69 14.29
C LEU A 153 21.60 -3.14 14.21
N LEU A 154 21.42 -3.67 12.99
CA LEU A 154 20.90 -5.03 12.77
C LEU A 154 21.67 -6.10 13.55
N PRO A 155 23.02 -6.11 13.61
CA PRO A 155 23.75 -7.18 14.30
C PRO A 155 23.48 -7.26 15.81
N ASP A 156 23.14 -6.11 16.43
CA ASP A 156 23.05 -6.02 17.90
C ASP A 156 21.61 -5.80 18.39
N PHE A 157 20.71 -5.27 17.55
CA PHE A 157 19.40 -4.78 17.95
C PHE A 157 18.24 -5.21 17.02
N ALA A 158 18.42 -6.31 16.28
CA ALA A 158 17.40 -6.78 15.35
C ALA A 158 16.02 -6.98 16.00
N ASP A 159 16.01 -7.47 17.26
CA ASP A 159 14.79 -7.73 18.03
C ASP A 159 14.05 -6.45 18.47
N ASP A 160 14.75 -5.32 18.53
CA ASP A 160 14.20 -4.03 19.00
C ASP A 160 13.72 -3.15 17.83
N LEU A 161 14.16 -3.43 16.61
CA LEU A 161 13.83 -2.63 15.44
C LEU A 161 12.35 -2.78 15.01
N ASP A 162 11.78 -1.70 14.52
CA ASP A 162 10.47 -1.72 13.82
C ASP A 162 10.66 -2.25 12.40
N TRP A 163 10.44 -3.54 12.21
CA TRP A 163 10.62 -4.23 10.93
C TRP A 163 9.69 -3.73 9.82
N GLN A 164 8.59 -3.08 10.17
CA GLN A 164 7.77 -2.41 9.18
C GLN A 164 8.49 -1.18 8.59
N GLU A 165 9.19 -0.42 9.43
CA GLU A 165 10.00 0.71 8.98
C GLU A 165 11.30 0.24 8.31
N VAL A 166 11.96 -0.81 8.82
CA VAL A 166 13.14 -1.43 8.15
C VAL A 166 12.78 -1.89 6.74
N SER A 167 11.64 -2.56 6.56
CA SER A 167 11.19 -3.05 5.24
C SER A 167 10.95 -1.93 4.22
N LYS A 168 10.60 -0.72 4.68
CA LYS A 168 10.43 0.48 3.84
C LYS A 168 11.73 1.21 3.57
N ASN A 169 12.74 1.00 4.43
CA ASN A 169 13.95 1.80 4.43
C ASN A 169 14.79 1.53 3.18
N GLU A 170 15.06 2.55 2.38
CA GLU A 170 15.84 2.45 1.15
C GLU A 170 17.32 2.07 1.39
N HIS A 171 17.82 2.26 2.61
CA HIS A 171 19.19 1.86 3.00
C HIS A 171 19.28 0.39 3.43
N PHE A 172 18.15 -0.29 3.64
CA PHE A 172 18.13 -1.75 3.78
C PHE A 172 18.29 -2.39 2.40
N PRO A 173 19.31 -3.26 2.18
CA PRO A 173 19.65 -3.77 0.85
C PRO A 173 18.68 -4.85 0.37
N ALA A 174 17.52 -4.44 -0.13
CA ALA A 174 16.49 -5.35 -0.62
C ALA A 174 16.87 -6.18 -1.85
N ALA A 175 18.01 -5.91 -2.47
CA ALA A 175 18.57 -6.71 -3.57
C ALA A 175 19.59 -7.74 -3.12
N ASP A 176 20.04 -7.69 -1.88
CA ASP A 176 21.06 -8.61 -1.35
C ASP A 176 20.40 -9.85 -0.73
N ILE A 177 20.62 -10.99 -1.39
CA ILE A 177 19.98 -12.26 -1.01
C ILE A 177 20.43 -12.75 0.37
N GLU A 178 21.69 -12.55 0.73
CA GLU A 178 22.23 -13.00 2.01
C GLU A 178 21.57 -12.24 3.18
N THR A 179 21.44 -10.92 3.05
CA THR A 179 20.72 -10.09 4.03
C THR A 179 19.23 -10.43 4.08
N LEU A 180 18.60 -10.68 2.92
CA LEU A 180 17.20 -11.09 2.90
C LEU A 180 16.98 -12.46 3.56
N GLU A 181 17.91 -13.41 3.43
CA GLU A 181 17.83 -14.70 4.12
C GLU A 181 18.00 -14.56 5.62
N GLU A 182 18.95 -13.74 6.06
CA GLU A 182 19.23 -13.53 7.48
C GLU A 182 18.01 -12.97 8.23
N TYR A 183 17.26 -12.05 7.60
CA TYR A 183 16.12 -11.36 8.23
C TYR A 183 14.77 -11.73 7.60
N ALA A 184 14.67 -12.87 6.93
CA ALA A 184 13.50 -13.27 6.15
C ALA A 184 12.21 -13.36 6.98
N ASP A 185 12.31 -13.75 8.24
CA ASP A 185 11.18 -13.94 9.15
C ASP A 185 10.63 -12.62 9.71
N ASP A 186 11.47 -11.60 9.78
CA ASP A 186 11.13 -10.31 10.37
C ASP A 186 10.61 -9.31 9.32
N LEU A 187 11.04 -9.46 8.06
CA LEU A 187 10.69 -8.57 6.97
C LEU A 187 9.20 -8.61 6.60
N ASN A 188 8.63 -7.44 6.36
CA ASN A 188 7.32 -7.32 5.74
C ASN A 188 7.45 -7.45 4.21
N TRP A 189 7.31 -8.67 3.70
CA TRP A 189 7.47 -8.99 2.28
C TRP A 189 6.50 -8.24 1.36
N ASN A 190 5.29 -7.90 1.83
CA ASN A 190 4.36 -7.05 1.07
C ASN A 190 4.89 -5.63 0.83
N ILE A 191 5.77 -5.16 1.70
CA ILE A 191 6.44 -3.87 1.55
C ILE A 191 7.69 -4.04 0.69
N VAL A 192 8.54 -5.01 1.01
CA VAL A 192 9.80 -5.28 0.29
C VAL A 192 9.54 -5.48 -1.21
N CYS A 193 8.57 -6.32 -1.58
CA CYS A 193 8.23 -6.59 -2.98
C CYS A 193 7.76 -5.36 -3.78
N LYS A 194 7.31 -4.30 -3.11
CA LYS A 194 6.85 -3.05 -3.73
C LYS A 194 7.94 -1.98 -3.87
N ARG A 195 9.12 -2.24 -3.34
CA ARG A 195 10.22 -1.28 -3.41
C ARG A 195 10.79 -1.23 -4.83
N ASN A 196 11.22 -0.04 -5.26
CA ASN A 196 11.80 0.16 -6.58
C ASN A 196 13.18 -0.50 -6.76
N ASP A 197 13.89 -0.75 -5.67
CA ASP A 197 15.20 -1.37 -5.63
C ASP A 197 15.14 -2.90 -5.43
N PHE A 198 13.96 -3.46 -5.17
CA PHE A 198 13.76 -4.90 -5.10
C PHE A 198 13.61 -5.50 -6.51
N VAL A 199 14.42 -6.51 -6.80
CA VAL A 199 14.46 -7.13 -8.13
C VAL A 199 14.07 -8.59 -8.02
N PHE A 200 13.00 -8.98 -8.69
CA PHE A 200 12.61 -10.39 -8.81
C PHE A 200 13.59 -11.13 -9.70
N THR A 201 14.50 -11.89 -9.09
CA THR A 201 15.42 -12.80 -9.79
C THR A 201 14.97 -14.25 -9.62
N ASN A 202 15.53 -15.16 -10.43
CA ASN A 202 15.23 -16.59 -10.28
C ASN A 202 15.63 -17.12 -8.90
N ASP A 203 16.73 -16.61 -8.35
CA ASP A 203 17.22 -17.01 -7.01
C ASP A 203 16.27 -16.50 -5.90
N ILE A 204 15.73 -15.28 -6.04
CA ILE A 204 14.71 -14.72 -5.14
C ILE A 204 13.44 -15.58 -5.18
N LEU A 205 12.97 -15.96 -6.39
CA LEU A 205 11.78 -16.80 -6.54
C LEU A 205 11.97 -18.18 -5.89
N GLU A 206 13.18 -18.75 -6.01
CA GLU A 206 13.50 -20.07 -5.44
C GLU A 206 13.60 -20.06 -3.92
N LYS A 207 14.32 -19.06 -3.36
CA LYS A 207 14.56 -18.97 -1.91
C LYS A 207 13.35 -18.50 -1.12
N PHE A 208 12.54 -17.62 -1.69
CA PHE A 208 11.45 -16.94 -0.97
C PHE A 208 10.07 -17.21 -1.58
N THR A 209 9.88 -18.39 -2.17
CA THR A 209 8.64 -18.80 -2.87
C THR A 209 7.36 -18.50 -2.09
N ASP A 210 7.35 -18.78 -0.77
CA ASP A 210 6.17 -18.62 0.08
C ASP A 210 6.03 -17.22 0.70
N ARG A 211 6.95 -16.30 0.41
CA ARG A 211 7.00 -14.97 1.02
C ARG A 211 6.75 -13.84 0.05
N ILE A 212 7.11 -14.01 -1.22
CA ILE A 212 6.99 -12.97 -2.24
C ILE A 212 5.54 -12.73 -2.66
N ASP A 213 5.28 -11.51 -3.10
CA ASP A 213 4.02 -11.15 -3.76
C ASP A 213 4.07 -11.62 -5.23
N TRP A 214 3.41 -12.74 -5.52
CA TRP A 214 3.38 -13.32 -6.86
C TRP A 214 2.64 -12.47 -7.89
N THR A 215 1.74 -11.58 -7.46
CA THR A 215 1.13 -10.59 -8.35
C THR A 215 2.19 -9.59 -8.84
N MET A 216 3.03 -9.11 -7.92
CA MET A 216 4.16 -8.24 -8.27
C MET A 216 5.20 -8.95 -9.13
N ALA A 217 5.57 -10.19 -8.76
CA ALA A 217 6.48 -11.00 -9.55
C ALA A 217 5.97 -11.24 -10.98
N SER A 218 4.69 -11.56 -11.13
CA SER A 218 4.06 -11.78 -12.45
C SER A 218 4.06 -10.54 -13.34
N ASN A 219 4.07 -9.34 -12.76
CA ASN A 219 4.16 -8.07 -13.48
C ASN A 219 5.61 -7.61 -13.72
N SER A 220 6.60 -8.24 -13.09
CA SER A 220 7.99 -7.80 -13.17
C SER A 220 8.59 -8.05 -14.56
N ASP A 221 9.30 -7.07 -15.08
CA ASP A 221 10.08 -7.16 -16.31
C ASP A 221 11.52 -7.65 -16.09
N THR A 222 11.93 -7.80 -14.83
CA THR A 222 13.27 -8.23 -14.44
C THR A 222 13.44 -9.75 -14.45
N ILE A 223 12.35 -10.50 -14.44
CA ILE A 223 12.38 -11.97 -14.45
C ILE A 223 12.82 -12.48 -15.83
N ASN A 224 13.84 -13.32 -15.85
CA ASN A 224 14.22 -14.02 -17.05
C ASN A 224 13.36 -15.28 -17.23
N PHE A 225 12.16 -15.10 -17.79
CA PHE A 225 11.22 -16.18 -18.01
C PHE A 225 11.78 -17.28 -18.90
N SER A 226 11.58 -18.52 -18.49
CA SER A 226 11.79 -19.72 -19.29
C SER A 226 10.63 -20.66 -19.06
N VAL A 227 10.43 -21.62 -19.96
CA VAL A 227 9.38 -22.64 -19.83
C VAL A 227 9.53 -23.41 -18.51
N SER A 228 10.75 -23.79 -18.16
CA SER A 228 11.04 -24.52 -16.90
C SER A 228 10.74 -23.70 -15.65
N LEU A 229 11.00 -22.39 -15.68
CA LEU A 229 10.66 -21.50 -14.57
C LEU A 229 9.15 -21.37 -14.41
N VAL A 230 8.44 -21.17 -15.52
CA VAL A 230 6.97 -21.01 -15.51
C VAL A 230 6.30 -22.31 -15.04
N ASP A 231 6.75 -23.47 -15.54
CA ASP A 231 6.21 -24.77 -15.12
C ASP A 231 6.51 -25.08 -13.64
N ARG A 232 7.67 -24.63 -13.12
CA ARG A 232 8.06 -24.87 -11.70
C ARG A 232 7.11 -24.17 -10.73
N TYR A 233 6.67 -22.97 -11.06
CA TYR A 233 5.83 -22.12 -10.20
C TYR A 233 4.42 -21.93 -10.76
N ILE A 234 3.88 -22.95 -11.47
CA ILE A 234 2.64 -22.85 -12.23
C ILE A 234 1.43 -22.44 -11.38
N ASP A 235 1.41 -22.87 -10.12
CA ASP A 235 0.32 -22.60 -9.17
C ASP A 235 0.48 -21.28 -8.40
N TYR A 236 1.65 -20.64 -8.52
CA TYR A 236 1.96 -19.38 -7.82
C TYR A 236 1.72 -18.14 -8.69
N TRP A 237 1.91 -18.25 -10.02
CA TRP A 237 1.77 -17.12 -10.92
C TRP A 237 0.37 -16.50 -10.87
N ASP A 238 0.32 -15.17 -10.74
CA ASP A 238 -0.89 -14.40 -11.06
C ASP A 238 -1.04 -14.34 -12.58
N TRP A 239 -1.78 -15.29 -13.14
CA TRP A 239 -1.92 -15.45 -14.58
C TRP A 239 -2.46 -14.22 -15.31
N PRO A 240 -3.46 -13.45 -14.74
CA PRO A 240 -3.90 -12.20 -15.35
C PRO A 240 -2.80 -11.17 -15.54
N SER A 241 -1.86 -11.09 -14.61
CA SER A 241 -0.70 -10.19 -14.69
C SER A 241 0.38 -10.75 -15.62
N LEU A 242 0.67 -12.05 -15.50
CA LEU A 242 1.72 -12.71 -16.27
C LEU A 242 1.45 -12.65 -17.77
N ILE A 243 0.19 -12.87 -18.21
CA ILE A 243 -0.18 -12.82 -19.61
C ILE A 243 -0.06 -11.42 -20.23
N ARG A 244 -0.09 -10.35 -19.44
CA ARG A 244 0.19 -8.98 -19.89
C ARG A 244 1.66 -8.61 -19.85
N ASN A 245 2.48 -9.44 -19.25
CA ASN A 245 3.90 -9.15 -19.09
C ASN A 245 4.65 -9.35 -20.42
N LYS A 246 5.17 -8.24 -20.96
CA LYS A 246 5.92 -8.25 -22.24
C LYS A 246 7.18 -9.11 -22.20
N ALA A 247 7.87 -9.17 -21.05
CA ALA A 247 9.05 -10.00 -20.89
C ALA A 247 8.73 -11.49 -21.01
N PHE A 248 7.56 -11.90 -20.49
CA PHE A 248 7.03 -13.24 -20.64
C PHE A 248 6.68 -13.57 -22.12
N PHE A 249 5.90 -12.69 -22.76
CA PHE A 249 5.41 -12.94 -24.13
C PHE A 249 6.47 -12.87 -25.22
N ASN A 250 7.51 -12.08 -25.04
CA ASN A 250 8.57 -11.96 -26.05
C ASN A 250 9.44 -13.21 -26.18
N LYS A 251 9.29 -14.20 -25.29
CA LYS A 251 10.02 -15.47 -25.37
C LYS A 251 9.34 -16.44 -26.36
N VAL A 252 10.02 -16.74 -27.48
CA VAL A 252 9.51 -17.62 -28.54
C VAL A 252 9.19 -19.02 -28.01
N GLU A 253 10.02 -19.55 -27.13
CA GLU A 253 9.86 -20.86 -26.50
C GLU A 253 8.59 -20.96 -25.64
N ILE A 254 8.23 -19.87 -24.95
CA ILE A 254 7.01 -19.77 -24.16
C ILE A 254 5.79 -19.76 -25.10
N ARG A 255 5.86 -19.04 -26.21
CA ARG A 255 4.79 -19.04 -27.21
C ARG A 255 4.60 -20.39 -27.88
N ASN A 256 5.69 -21.11 -28.17
CA ASN A 256 5.64 -22.39 -28.90
C ASN A 256 5.13 -23.57 -28.05
N LYS A 257 5.18 -23.49 -26.72
CA LYS A 257 4.78 -24.61 -25.83
C LYS A 257 3.26 -24.71 -25.58
N GLY A 258 2.44 -23.98 -26.30
CA GLY A 258 0.96 -24.03 -26.16
C GLY A 258 0.38 -22.96 -25.25
N TYR A 259 1.20 -22.02 -24.77
CA TYR A 259 0.77 -20.76 -24.17
C TYR A 259 0.20 -19.76 -25.21
N LEU A 260 0.10 -20.18 -26.50
CA LEU A 260 -0.65 -19.45 -27.55
C LEU A 260 -2.12 -19.23 -27.18
N LYS A 261 -2.67 -20.11 -26.36
CA LYS A 261 -3.99 -19.89 -25.76
C LYS A 261 -4.06 -18.58 -24.98
N GLN A 262 -2.95 -18.13 -24.42
CA GLN A 262 -2.85 -16.91 -23.62
C GLN A 262 -2.72 -15.65 -24.49
N GLU A 263 -2.03 -15.73 -25.61
CA GLU A 263 -1.99 -14.64 -26.61
C GLU A 263 -3.42 -14.31 -27.09
N ASN A 264 -4.23 -15.34 -27.32
CA ASN A 264 -5.63 -15.20 -27.67
C ASN A 264 -6.47 -14.60 -26.53
N ILE A 265 -6.21 -14.98 -25.27
CA ILE A 265 -6.86 -14.37 -24.10
C ILE A 265 -6.52 -12.89 -24.01
N ILE A 266 -5.24 -12.53 -24.17
CA ILE A 266 -4.80 -11.12 -24.14
C ILE A 266 -5.47 -10.35 -25.26
N SER A 267 -5.39 -10.85 -26.49
CA SER A 267 -6.00 -10.21 -27.65
C SER A 267 -7.51 -9.98 -27.42
N PHE A 268 -8.17 -10.94 -26.79
CA PHE A 268 -9.58 -10.81 -26.43
C PHE A 268 -9.82 -9.72 -25.37
N VAL A 269 -9.02 -9.67 -24.32
CA VAL A 269 -9.17 -8.68 -23.23
C VAL A 269 -8.80 -7.28 -23.70
N GLU A 270 -7.70 -7.14 -24.45
CA GLU A 270 -7.22 -5.85 -24.97
C GLU A 270 -8.13 -5.27 -26.07
N ALA A 271 -9.00 -6.08 -26.65
CA ALA A 271 -10.00 -5.59 -27.58
C ALA A 271 -11.06 -4.70 -26.91
N PHE A 272 -11.21 -4.75 -25.60
CA PHE A 272 -12.14 -3.90 -24.87
C PHE A 272 -11.47 -2.57 -24.45
N PRO A 273 -12.21 -1.43 -24.49
CA PRO A 273 -11.66 -0.13 -24.10
C PRO A 273 -11.30 -0.04 -22.61
N ASP A 274 -11.99 -0.83 -21.78
CA ASP A 274 -11.80 -0.94 -20.35
C ASP A 274 -11.75 -2.41 -19.94
N LYS A 275 -11.38 -2.68 -18.69
CA LYS A 275 -11.37 -4.04 -18.12
C LYS A 275 -12.75 -4.70 -18.31
N PRO A 276 -12.84 -5.80 -19.08
CA PRO A 276 -14.12 -6.37 -19.45
C PRO A 276 -14.83 -7.00 -18.25
N ARG A 277 -16.08 -6.60 -18.07
CA ARG A 277 -17.00 -7.21 -17.09
C ARG A 277 -18.14 -7.89 -17.83
N ALA A 278 -18.63 -8.97 -17.26
CA ALA A 278 -19.77 -9.67 -17.78
C ALA A 278 -20.88 -9.78 -16.74
N TYR A 279 -22.13 -9.60 -17.19
CA TYR A 279 -23.31 -9.39 -16.36
C TYR A 279 -24.32 -10.51 -16.62
N HIS A 280 -24.60 -11.31 -15.61
CA HIS A 280 -25.72 -12.22 -15.59
C HIS A 280 -26.86 -11.61 -14.77
N PHE A 281 -28.01 -11.44 -15.35
CA PHE A 281 -29.20 -11.04 -14.62
C PHE A 281 -30.18 -12.20 -14.49
N THR A 282 -30.82 -12.33 -13.35
CA THR A 282 -31.78 -13.39 -13.08
C THR A 282 -32.87 -12.94 -12.11
N HIS A 283 -33.95 -13.70 -12.06
CA HIS A 283 -35.02 -13.49 -11.07
C HIS A 283 -34.49 -13.72 -9.65
N MET A 284 -35.04 -12.97 -8.68
CA MET A 284 -34.59 -13.02 -7.28
C MET A 284 -34.62 -14.46 -6.69
N SER A 285 -35.63 -15.26 -7.02
CA SER A 285 -35.73 -16.64 -6.53
C SER A 285 -34.57 -17.51 -7.01
N ASN A 286 -34.12 -17.30 -8.25
CA ASN A 286 -32.94 -17.98 -8.79
C ASN A 286 -31.65 -17.45 -8.16
N ALA A 287 -31.58 -16.12 -7.93
CA ALA A 287 -30.42 -15.50 -7.30
C ALA A 287 -30.17 -16.08 -5.90
N VAL A 288 -31.22 -16.31 -5.11
CA VAL A 288 -31.12 -16.95 -3.78
C VAL A 288 -30.53 -18.37 -3.89
N LYS A 289 -30.91 -19.15 -4.91
CA LYS A 289 -30.36 -20.50 -5.14
C LYS A 289 -28.87 -20.41 -5.51
N ILE A 290 -28.51 -19.51 -6.42
CA ILE A 290 -27.13 -19.28 -6.89
C ILE A 290 -26.23 -18.85 -5.72
N ILE A 291 -26.70 -17.92 -4.88
CA ILE A 291 -25.95 -17.47 -3.70
C ILE A 291 -25.73 -18.62 -2.70
N LYS A 292 -26.74 -19.46 -2.48
CA LYS A 292 -26.63 -20.61 -1.55
C LYS A 292 -25.70 -21.70 -2.05
N SER A 293 -25.68 -21.93 -3.36
CA SER A 293 -24.83 -22.95 -3.97
C SER A 293 -23.44 -22.45 -4.35
N HIS A 294 -23.23 -21.14 -4.31
CA HIS A 294 -22.05 -20.45 -4.87
C HIS A 294 -21.76 -20.82 -6.33
N THR A 295 -22.77 -21.27 -7.08
CA THR A 295 -22.58 -21.76 -8.45
C THR A 295 -23.66 -21.23 -9.37
N LEU A 296 -23.25 -20.63 -10.49
CA LEU A 296 -24.14 -20.26 -11.56
C LEU A 296 -24.07 -21.31 -12.67
N GLN A 297 -25.11 -22.10 -12.79
CA GLN A 297 -25.17 -23.24 -13.68
C GLN A 297 -25.79 -22.89 -15.04
N SER A 298 -25.32 -23.60 -16.08
CA SER A 298 -26.01 -23.66 -17.38
C SER A 298 -27.38 -24.32 -17.22
N ARG A 299 -28.25 -24.11 -18.19
CA ARG A 299 -29.58 -24.72 -18.17
C ARG A 299 -29.55 -26.25 -18.17
N ASN A 300 -28.60 -26.86 -18.85
CA ASN A 300 -28.45 -28.31 -18.88
C ASN A 300 -27.98 -28.92 -17.54
N LYS A 301 -27.32 -28.12 -16.71
CA LYS A 301 -26.81 -28.53 -15.40
C LYS A 301 -27.75 -28.20 -14.26
N ALA A 302 -28.63 -27.19 -14.44
CA ALA A 302 -29.52 -26.73 -13.40
C ALA A 302 -30.60 -27.77 -13.10
N ASP A 303 -30.60 -28.27 -11.87
CA ASP A 303 -31.61 -29.20 -11.40
C ASP A 303 -32.86 -28.51 -10.90
N GLY A 304 -34.05 -28.99 -11.31
CA GLY A 304 -35.34 -28.57 -10.81
C GLY A 304 -35.95 -27.37 -11.50
N VAL A 305 -37.13 -26.95 -10.98
CA VAL A 305 -37.91 -25.84 -11.49
C VAL A 305 -37.24 -24.52 -11.05
N PHE A 306 -36.90 -23.69 -12.01
CA PHE A 306 -36.42 -22.33 -11.81
C PHE A 306 -37.27 -21.35 -12.61
N GLU A 307 -37.36 -20.12 -12.15
CA GLU A 307 -38.07 -19.06 -12.84
C GLU A 307 -37.38 -18.75 -14.19
N ASN A 308 -38.09 -19.04 -15.26
CA ASN A 308 -37.62 -18.83 -16.62
C ASN A 308 -38.03 -17.47 -17.15
N SER A 309 -37.16 -16.48 -17.00
CA SER A 309 -37.35 -15.16 -17.59
C SER A 309 -37.00 -15.07 -19.09
N ALA A 310 -36.43 -16.12 -19.64
CA ALA A 310 -35.84 -16.08 -20.97
C ALA A 310 -36.83 -16.29 -22.15
N GLY A 311 -38.06 -16.65 -21.89
CA GLY A 311 -39.08 -16.88 -22.91
C GLY A 311 -38.87 -18.12 -23.76
N THR A 312 -39.90 -18.50 -24.52
CA THR A 312 -39.97 -19.72 -25.32
C THR A 312 -38.91 -19.87 -26.41
N ASN A 313 -38.32 -18.76 -26.89
CA ASN A 313 -37.28 -18.81 -27.90
C ASN A 313 -35.96 -19.44 -27.39
N VAL A 314 -35.63 -19.28 -26.12
CA VAL A 314 -34.46 -19.94 -25.50
C VAL A 314 -34.71 -21.42 -25.32
N ASP A 315 -35.95 -21.82 -25.01
CA ASP A 315 -36.32 -23.23 -24.88
C ASP A 315 -36.08 -24.01 -26.15
N ASN A 316 -36.20 -23.35 -27.30
CA ASN A 316 -36.02 -23.97 -28.63
C ASN A 316 -34.58 -23.91 -29.16
N THR A 317 -33.62 -23.36 -28.41
CA THR A 317 -32.23 -23.19 -28.86
C THR A 317 -31.25 -24.01 -28.02
N ALA A 318 -31.23 -25.33 -28.23
CA ALA A 318 -30.42 -26.28 -27.44
C ALA A 318 -28.93 -25.92 -27.34
N LYS A 319 -28.33 -25.26 -28.34
CA LYS A 319 -26.94 -24.82 -28.30
C LYS A 319 -26.62 -23.84 -27.18
N ALA A 320 -27.61 -23.05 -26.72
CA ALA A 320 -27.42 -22.08 -25.63
C ALA A 320 -27.50 -22.71 -24.23
N HIS A 321 -28.09 -23.90 -24.14
CA HIS A 321 -28.38 -24.54 -22.85
C HIS A 321 -27.17 -25.12 -22.13
N SER A 322 -26.05 -25.32 -22.86
CA SER A 322 -24.81 -25.82 -22.28
C SER A 322 -23.94 -24.74 -21.61
N PHE A 323 -24.39 -23.49 -21.65
CA PHE A 323 -23.60 -22.36 -21.15
C PHE A 323 -24.33 -21.60 -20.02
N ALA A 324 -23.58 -21.22 -18.99
CA ALA A 324 -23.91 -20.08 -18.14
C ALA A 324 -23.63 -18.81 -18.94
N ARG A 325 -24.62 -17.91 -19.05
CA ARG A 325 -24.62 -16.82 -20.04
C ARG A 325 -24.55 -15.47 -19.37
N PHE A 326 -23.70 -14.59 -19.89
CA PHE A 326 -23.51 -13.24 -19.41
C PHE A 326 -23.53 -12.26 -20.58
N TYR A 327 -23.87 -11.01 -20.34
CA TYR A 327 -23.78 -9.92 -21.30
C TYR A 327 -22.59 -9.02 -20.97
N PHE A 328 -21.93 -8.47 -21.97
CA PHE A 328 -20.84 -7.50 -21.75
C PHE A 328 -21.32 -6.12 -21.28
N ILE A 329 -22.61 -5.90 -21.24
CA ILE A 329 -23.22 -4.65 -20.79
C ILE A 329 -24.35 -4.93 -19.79
N SER A 330 -24.45 -4.09 -18.76
CA SER A 330 -25.49 -4.22 -17.74
C SER A 330 -26.90 -3.94 -18.28
N LYS A 331 -27.03 -3.06 -19.26
CA LYS A 331 -28.31 -2.69 -19.90
C LYS A 331 -28.47 -3.38 -21.27
N SER A 332 -28.52 -4.71 -21.26
CA SER A 332 -28.73 -5.47 -22.48
C SER A 332 -30.17 -5.32 -23.01
N PRO A 333 -30.39 -5.43 -24.34
CA PRO A 333 -31.75 -5.46 -24.90
C PRO A 333 -32.61 -6.57 -24.30
N THR A 334 -32.04 -7.72 -23.99
CA THR A 334 -32.77 -8.84 -23.37
C THR A 334 -33.26 -8.51 -21.97
N LEU A 335 -32.47 -7.85 -21.16
CA LEU A 335 -32.89 -7.35 -19.85
C LEU A 335 -34.08 -6.41 -19.98
N PHE A 336 -33.97 -5.48 -20.91
CA PHE A 336 -35.04 -4.51 -21.16
C PHE A 336 -36.39 -5.17 -21.50
N TYR A 337 -36.38 -6.28 -22.26
CA TYR A 337 -37.59 -7.04 -22.54
C TYR A 337 -38.17 -7.76 -21.32
N ASN A 338 -37.31 -8.21 -20.42
CA ASN A 338 -37.71 -8.99 -19.26
C ASN A 338 -38.14 -8.12 -18.09
N GLU A 339 -37.55 -6.94 -17.94
CA GLU A 339 -37.93 -5.99 -16.90
C GLU A 339 -39.27 -5.33 -17.18
N CYS A 340 -39.51 -4.89 -18.39
CA CYS A 340 -40.68 -4.13 -18.90
C CYS A 340 -41.58 -3.52 -17.81
N LEU A 341 -40.99 -2.78 -16.90
CA LEU A 341 -41.70 -2.16 -15.75
C LEU A 341 -42.70 -1.11 -16.26
N GLY A 342 -43.88 -1.54 -16.68
CA GLY A 342 -45.03 -0.67 -16.89
C GLY A 342 -44.84 0.60 -17.71
N LYS A 343 -43.80 0.69 -18.51
CA LYS A 343 -43.57 1.83 -19.41
C LYS A 343 -44.46 1.66 -20.63
N ASP A 344 -45.49 2.47 -20.65
CA ASP A 344 -46.34 2.66 -21.80
C ASP A 344 -45.45 3.09 -22.99
N ARG A 345 -45.27 2.21 -23.92
CA ARG A 345 -44.66 2.55 -25.20
C ARG A 345 -45.77 2.73 -26.21
N ASN A 346 -45.91 3.92 -26.67
CA ASN A 346 -46.92 4.35 -27.67
C ASN A 346 -46.91 3.56 -28.99
N ASP A 347 -46.01 2.59 -29.17
CA ASP A 347 -45.94 1.76 -30.35
C ASP A 347 -46.66 0.41 -30.24
N GLY A 348 -47.27 0.11 -29.09
CA GLY A 348 -48.11 -1.06 -28.83
C GLY A 348 -47.51 -2.44 -29.06
N LYS A 349 -46.36 -2.54 -29.77
CA LYS A 349 -45.76 -3.80 -30.21
C LYS A 349 -45.06 -4.57 -29.12
N TYR A 350 -44.50 -3.88 -28.15
CA TYR A 350 -43.77 -4.52 -27.05
C TYR A 350 -44.65 -4.87 -25.87
N TYR A 351 -45.71 -4.14 -25.71
CA TYR A 351 -46.69 -4.36 -24.66
C TYR A 351 -47.60 -5.54 -24.94
N SER A 352 -47.91 -5.84 -26.19
CA SER A 352 -48.84 -6.91 -26.52
C SER A 352 -48.35 -8.29 -26.10
N SER A 353 -47.03 -8.57 -26.16
CA SER A 353 -46.49 -9.84 -25.68
C SER A 353 -46.25 -9.92 -24.17
N ALA A 354 -46.00 -8.79 -23.52
CA ALA A 354 -45.80 -8.74 -22.07
C ALA A 354 -47.11 -8.52 -21.32
N LEU A 355 -48.05 -7.71 -21.87
CA LEU A 355 -49.37 -7.48 -21.29
C LEU A 355 -50.30 -8.66 -21.44
N ASN A 356 -50.21 -9.45 -22.47
CA ASN A 356 -50.93 -10.70 -22.57
C ASN A 356 -50.52 -11.72 -21.51
N LEU A 357 -49.42 -11.46 -20.77
CA LEU A 357 -48.93 -12.25 -19.65
C LEU A 357 -49.12 -11.56 -18.29
N GLY A 358 -49.62 -10.35 -18.27
CA GLY A 358 -50.04 -9.60 -17.06
C GLY A 358 -48.91 -9.05 -16.16
N LEU A 359 -47.69 -9.56 -16.20
CA LEU A 359 -46.60 -9.17 -15.29
C LEU A 359 -45.23 -9.25 -15.99
N PRO A 360 -44.29 -8.39 -15.62
CA PRO A 360 -42.90 -8.52 -16.08
C PRO A 360 -42.28 -9.87 -15.64
N LYS A 361 -41.58 -10.51 -16.55
CA LYS A 361 -40.93 -11.84 -16.29
C LYS A 361 -39.79 -11.77 -15.27
N CYS A 362 -39.18 -10.59 -15.10
CA CYS A 362 -38.14 -10.36 -14.14
C CYS A 362 -38.27 -8.94 -13.57
N PRO A 363 -39.24 -8.70 -12.68
CA PRO A 363 -39.56 -7.35 -12.17
C PRO A 363 -38.46 -6.73 -11.34
N MET A 364 -37.65 -7.56 -10.68
CA MET A 364 -36.44 -7.15 -9.91
C MET A 364 -35.28 -8.05 -10.28
N PRO A 365 -34.51 -7.68 -11.30
CA PRO A 365 -33.34 -8.45 -11.69
C PRO A 365 -32.24 -8.33 -10.66
N VAL A 366 -31.66 -9.45 -10.27
CA VAL A 366 -30.42 -9.52 -9.51
C VAL A 366 -29.29 -9.75 -10.49
N PHE A 367 -28.23 -8.97 -10.36
CA PHE A 367 -27.04 -9.09 -11.20
C PHE A 367 -25.91 -9.82 -10.48
N PHE A 368 -25.34 -10.79 -11.16
CA PHE A 368 -24.02 -11.32 -10.87
C PHE A 368 -23.05 -10.71 -11.87
N VAL A 369 -22.03 -10.04 -11.37
CA VAL A 369 -21.03 -9.35 -12.19
C VAL A 369 -19.71 -10.05 -12.00
N ILE A 370 -19.13 -10.54 -13.10
CA ILE A 370 -17.85 -11.22 -13.08
C ILE A 370 -16.78 -10.38 -13.80
N ASP A 371 -15.57 -10.49 -13.31
CA ASP A 371 -14.37 -10.06 -14.00
C ASP A 371 -14.03 -11.11 -15.05
N VAL A 372 -14.08 -10.73 -16.32
CA VAL A 372 -13.87 -11.66 -17.44
C VAL A 372 -12.43 -12.15 -17.48
N GLU A 373 -11.48 -11.28 -17.17
CA GLU A 373 -10.07 -11.61 -17.17
C GLU A 373 -9.73 -12.59 -16.04
N GLU A 374 -10.24 -12.35 -14.84
CA GLU A 374 -10.06 -13.26 -13.71
C GLU A 374 -10.64 -14.65 -14.01
N LEU A 375 -11.81 -14.71 -14.63
CA LEU A 375 -12.41 -15.97 -14.99
C LEU A 375 -11.65 -16.70 -16.11
N LEU A 376 -11.15 -15.95 -17.11
CA LEU A 376 -10.28 -16.50 -18.15
C LEU A 376 -8.98 -17.06 -17.60
N ALA A 377 -8.42 -16.44 -16.55
CA ALA A 377 -7.25 -16.96 -15.88
C ALA A 377 -7.52 -18.30 -15.17
N LYS A 378 -8.70 -18.43 -14.54
CA LYS A 378 -9.07 -19.63 -13.77
C LYS A 378 -9.54 -20.81 -14.63
N VAL A 379 -10.39 -20.55 -15.61
CA VAL A 379 -11.03 -21.59 -16.42
C VAL A 379 -11.06 -21.29 -17.93
N PRO A 380 -9.91 -21.00 -18.55
CA PRO A 380 -9.83 -20.52 -19.94
C PRO A 380 -10.49 -21.48 -20.94
N ASP A 381 -10.36 -22.78 -20.73
CA ASP A 381 -10.90 -23.80 -21.62
C ASP A 381 -12.44 -23.93 -21.58
N LYS A 382 -13.09 -23.31 -20.58
CA LYS A 382 -14.55 -23.25 -20.45
C LYS A 382 -15.14 -21.93 -20.95
N CYS A 383 -14.31 -20.94 -21.27
CA CYS A 383 -14.73 -19.59 -21.64
C CYS A 383 -14.93 -19.46 -23.16
N TYR A 384 -16.10 -18.96 -23.53
CA TYR A 384 -16.53 -18.70 -24.88
C TYR A 384 -17.15 -17.29 -24.96
N TYR A 385 -17.29 -16.80 -26.17
CA TYR A 385 -18.11 -15.62 -26.45
C TYR A 385 -18.92 -15.82 -27.72
N SER A 386 -19.96 -15.03 -27.91
CA SER A 386 -20.78 -15.09 -29.10
C SER A 386 -20.68 -13.83 -29.95
N ASN A 387 -20.83 -13.96 -31.24
CA ASN A 387 -20.90 -12.82 -32.15
C ASN A 387 -22.31 -12.22 -32.27
N GLY A 388 -23.19 -12.51 -31.32
CA GLY A 388 -24.56 -12.00 -31.27
C GLY A 388 -25.40 -12.73 -30.22
N ASN A 389 -26.70 -12.58 -30.28
CA ASN A 389 -27.63 -13.27 -29.38
C ASN A 389 -27.67 -14.77 -29.67
N MET A 390 -27.33 -15.61 -28.69
CA MET A 390 -27.31 -17.07 -28.80
C MET A 390 -28.69 -17.68 -29.14
N GLN A 391 -29.77 -16.94 -29.03
CA GLN A 391 -31.10 -17.37 -29.50
C GLN A 391 -31.25 -17.34 -31.02
N LYS A 392 -30.42 -16.61 -31.75
CA LYS A 392 -30.44 -16.56 -33.21
C LYS A 392 -29.71 -17.76 -33.81
N ARG A 393 -30.26 -18.40 -34.86
CA ARG A 393 -29.63 -19.53 -35.55
C ARG A 393 -28.27 -19.18 -36.16
N SER A 394 -28.09 -17.94 -36.63
CA SER A 394 -26.87 -17.45 -37.27
C SER A 394 -25.75 -17.17 -36.28
N THR A 395 -26.04 -17.00 -34.99
CA THR A 395 -25.04 -16.72 -33.98
C THR A 395 -24.17 -17.95 -33.70
N ARG A 396 -22.87 -17.74 -33.61
CA ARG A 396 -21.88 -18.75 -33.25
C ARG A 396 -21.23 -18.43 -31.91
N ALA A 397 -20.83 -19.45 -31.19
CA ALA A 397 -19.98 -19.35 -30.01
C ALA A 397 -18.55 -19.71 -30.44
N TYR A 398 -17.61 -18.89 -29.98
CA TYR A 398 -16.18 -19.05 -30.23
C TYR A 398 -15.50 -19.27 -28.88
N LYS A 399 -14.59 -20.20 -28.81
CA LYS A 399 -13.78 -20.42 -27.63
C LYS A 399 -12.70 -19.34 -27.58
N VAL A 400 -12.58 -18.61 -26.48
CA VAL A 400 -11.66 -17.45 -26.38
C VAL A 400 -10.22 -17.85 -26.66
N VAL A 401 -9.77 -18.99 -26.12
CA VAL A 401 -8.40 -19.47 -26.29
C VAL A 401 -8.06 -19.93 -27.70
N ASP A 402 -9.07 -20.22 -28.52
CA ASP A 402 -8.86 -20.73 -29.91
C ASP A 402 -9.01 -19.62 -30.95
N ASP A 403 -9.95 -18.68 -30.70
CA ASP A 403 -10.27 -17.64 -31.69
C ASP A 403 -10.92 -16.41 -31.01
N PRO A 404 -10.14 -15.37 -30.68
CA PRO A 404 -10.61 -14.18 -29.95
C PRO A 404 -11.18 -13.08 -30.89
N HIS A 405 -11.14 -13.23 -32.20
CA HIS A 405 -11.24 -12.10 -33.14
C HIS A 405 -12.66 -11.78 -33.66
N HIS A 406 -13.68 -12.53 -33.25
CA HIS A 406 -15.06 -12.32 -33.69
C HIS A 406 -15.91 -11.46 -32.80
N ILE A 407 -15.29 -10.81 -31.80
CA ILE A 407 -15.98 -9.86 -30.94
C ILE A 407 -15.89 -8.46 -31.54
N SER A 408 -16.99 -7.72 -31.48
CA SER A 408 -17.06 -6.34 -31.99
C SER A 408 -17.19 -5.38 -30.81
N THR A 409 -16.10 -5.14 -30.10
CA THR A 409 -16.11 -4.39 -28.83
C THR A 409 -16.61 -2.96 -29.00
N ASP A 410 -16.22 -2.24 -30.04
CA ASP A 410 -16.72 -0.90 -30.34
C ASP A 410 -18.24 -0.87 -30.52
N GLU A 411 -18.79 -1.91 -31.14
CA GLU A 411 -20.22 -2.01 -31.43
C GLU A 411 -21.05 -2.48 -30.23
N ILE A 412 -20.46 -3.23 -29.28
CA ILE A 412 -21.15 -3.64 -28.05
C ILE A 412 -21.58 -2.42 -27.23
N TYR A 413 -20.75 -1.39 -27.18
CA TYR A 413 -21.04 -0.16 -26.44
C TYR A 413 -21.85 0.85 -27.27
N ASN A 414 -22.00 0.64 -28.57
CA ASN A 414 -22.80 1.49 -29.42
C ASN A 414 -24.30 1.30 -29.11
N LYS A 415 -24.93 2.33 -28.49
CA LYS A 415 -26.35 2.28 -28.09
C LYS A 415 -27.32 2.03 -29.23
N TYR A 416 -26.95 2.27 -30.47
CA TYR A 416 -27.76 2.09 -31.68
C TYR A 416 -27.66 0.69 -32.26
N ASN A 417 -26.59 -0.06 -31.99
CA ASN A 417 -26.43 -1.42 -32.49
C ASN A 417 -27.03 -2.45 -31.54
N LYS A 418 -28.33 -2.76 -31.72
CA LYS A 418 -29.03 -3.69 -30.84
C LYS A 418 -28.51 -5.13 -30.93
N ASP A 419 -27.97 -5.54 -32.08
CA ASP A 419 -27.49 -6.91 -32.30
C ASP A 419 -26.13 -7.11 -31.64
N ALA A 420 -25.19 -6.18 -31.81
CA ALA A 420 -23.90 -6.25 -31.16
C ALA A 420 -24.01 -6.19 -29.60
N ARG A 421 -24.94 -5.38 -29.10
CA ARG A 421 -25.24 -5.29 -27.64
C ARG A 421 -25.83 -6.56 -27.05
N GLN A 422 -26.11 -7.56 -27.83
CA GLN A 422 -26.54 -8.89 -27.41
C GLN A 422 -25.46 -9.94 -27.55
N GLN A 423 -24.21 -9.56 -27.84
CA GLN A 423 -23.08 -10.45 -27.73
C GLN A 423 -22.91 -10.89 -26.27
N GLU A 424 -22.56 -12.14 -26.10
CA GLU A 424 -22.56 -12.77 -24.77
C GLU A 424 -21.20 -13.36 -24.46
N PHE A 425 -20.81 -13.24 -23.20
CA PHE A 425 -19.77 -14.07 -22.62
C PHE A 425 -20.41 -15.35 -22.07
N LEU A 426 -19.83 -16.48 -22.37
CA LEU A 426 -20.41 -17.79 -22.19
C LEU A 426 -19.43 -18.69 -21.43
N VAL A 427 -19.89 -19.33 -20.37
CA VAL A 427 -19.07 -20.30 -19.65
C VAL A 427 -19.72 -21.66 -19.73
N LYS A 428 -18.98 -22.67 -20.22
CA LYS A 428 -19.51 -24.00 -20.40
C LYS A 428 -19.83 -24.63 -19.06
N ASP A 429 -21.02 -25.24 -18.97
CA ASP A 429 -21.59 -25.94 -17.85
C ASP A 429 -21.90 -25.03 -16.65
N GLU A 430 -20.93 -24.51 -15.95
CA GLU A 430 -21.14 -23.74 -14.71
C GLU A 430 -19.98 -22.80 -14.38
N VAL A 431 -20.26 -21.81 -13.51
CA VAL A 431 -19.29 -20.88 -12.94
C VAL A 431 -19.32 -21.04 -11.43
N ASP A 432 -18.20 -21.32 -10.82
CA ASP A 432 -17.99 -21.25 -9.37
C ASP A 432 -17.80 -19.76 -8.98
N LEU A 433 -18.69 -19.26 -8.13
CA LEU A 433 -18.67 -17.89 -7.65
C LEU A 433 -18.01 -17.74 -6.28
N SER A 434 -17.56 -18.83 -5.66
CA SER A 434 -16.95 -18.80 -4.32
C SER A 434 -15.57 -18.14 -4.32
N SER A 435 -14.92 -18.10 -5.47
CA SER A 435 -13.56 -17.60 -5.67
C SER A 435 -13.46 -16.39 -6.61
N LEU A 436 -14.60 -15.77 -6.95
CA LEU A 436 -14.68 -14.60 -7.85
C LEU A 436 -15.10 -13.34 -7.11
#